data_c6dc037e8a72685fd3d2b064322b8d41
#
_entry.id   c6dc037e8a72685fd3d2b064322b8d41
#
_cell.length_a   1.000
_cell.length_b   1.000
_cell.length_c   1.000
_cell.angle_alpha   90.00
_cell.angle_beta   90.00
_cell.angle_gamma   90.00
#
_symmetry.space_group_name_H-M   'P 1'
#
loop_
_entity.id
_entity.type
_entity.pdbx_description
1 polymer ?
#
loop_
_entity_poly.entity_id
_entity_poly.type
_entity_poly.pdbx_seq_one_letter_code
_entity_poly.pdbx_strand_id
1 'polypeptide(L)'
;MNDQIQSELKKIFNGRFSTSVSTRTNYARGEDTYDPVLSKAVVFPETNEEVSKILKLCNDHKVPVVPFGTGTSLEGNVVGNDKGITISLEKMNKVLSVNVEDFDCRVQACVTKEQLNDYLREDGVFFPIDPGANAAIGGMASTSASGTMAVKYGTMKTVITGLTVVLPNGDIIKTGSRTKKTSAGYNLTNLFIGSEGTLGIITEIQLRLSPIPESIVSAVCHFQSLEDAVQAAQQVIQYGVPIARIEMLNKEQMDISINYSKLKDMKVLPTLFFEFHGSESSNKENI
;
A
#
# COMPACT_ATOMS: atom_id res chain seq x y z
N MET A 1 17.94 23.75 -1.57
CA MET A 1 17.01 24.47 -2.49
C MET A 1 17.36 25.95 -2.41
N ASN A 2 17.61 26.60 -3.53
CA ASN A 2 17.88 28.03 -3.59
C ASN A 2 16.58 28.84 -3.68
N ASP A 3 16.68 30.18 -3.49
CA ASP A 3 15.50 31.08 -3.45
C ASP A 3 14.77 31.16 -4.81
N GLN A 4 15.49 30.92 -5.91
CA GLN A 4 14.91 30.92 -7.26
C GLN A 4 13.91 29.78 -7.43
N ILE A 5 14.29 28.52 -7.08
CA ILE A 5 13.43 27.36 -7.19
C ILE A 5 12.22 27.50 -6.25
N GLN A 6 12.44 27.99 -5.03
CA GLN A 6 11.37 28.23 -4.08
C GLN A 6 10.36 29.24 -4.64
N SER A 7 10.84 30.33 -5.24
CA SER A 7 9.98 31.35 -5.85
C SER A 7 9.19 30.78 -7.03
N GLU A 8 9.82 29.96 -7.87
CA GLU A 8 9.18 29.34 -9.03
C GLU A 8 8.12 28.33 -8.62
N LEU A 9 8.43 27.41 -7.69
CA LEU A 9 7.44 26.47 -7.15
C LEU A 9 6.28 27.18 -6.48
N LYS A 10 6.53 28.23 -5.70
CA LYS A 10 5.48 29.03 -5.07
C LYS A 10 4.59 29.72 -6.10
N LYS A 11 5.14 30.18 -7.22
CA LYS A 11 4.38 30.80 -8.30
C LYS A 11 3.50 29.77 -9.03
N ILE A 12 4.05 28.59 -9.33
CA ILE A 12 3.32 27.52 -10.06
C ILE A 12 2.23 26.93 -9.17
N PHE A 13 2.54 26.67 -7.89
CA PHE A 13 1.66 25.97 -6.95
C PHE A 13 1.06 26.91 -5.89
N ASN A 14 0.57 28.07 -6.31
CA ASN A 14 -0.04 29.05 -5.40
C ASN A 14 -1.11 28.40 -4.51
N GLY A 15 -0.95 28.51 -3.17
CA GLY A 15 -1.82 27.86 -2.17
C GLY A 15 -1.56 26.36 -1.96
N ARG A 16 -0.75 25.71 -2.82
CA ARG A 16 -0.37 24.29 -2.75
C ARG A 16 1.16 24.10 -2.60
N PHE A 17 1.82 25.09 -2.03
CA PHE A 17 3.24 25.11 -1.68
C PHE A 17 3.39 25.73 -0.29
N SER A 18 4.09 25.05 0.60
CA SER A 18 4.29 25.53 1.97
C SER A 18 5.73 25.41 2.44
N THR A 19 6.23 26.46 3.05
CA THR A 19 7.51 26.49 3.78
C THR A 19 7.30 26.65 5.29
N SER A 20 6.03 26.66 5.76
CA SER A 20 5.75 26.81 7.18
C SER A 20 6.31 25.63 7.97
N VAL A 21 6.84 25.89 9.15
CA VAL A 21 7.39 24.85 10.03
C VAL A 21 6.32 23.84 10.38
N SER A 22 5.11 24.28 10.71
CA SER A 22 3.99 23.39 11.04
C SER A 22 3.69 22.39 9.93
N THR A 23 3.51 22.86 8.67
CA THR A 23 3.30 21.94 7.53
C THR A 23 4.47 20.98 7.37
N ARG A 24 5.69 21.49 7.37
CA ARG A 24 6.90 20.68 7.16
C ARG A 24 7.07 19.60 8.24
N THR A 25 6.68 19.86 9.47
CA THR A 25 6.72 18.90 10.58
C THR A 25 5.77 17.72 10.32
N ASN A 26 4.58 17.96 9.76
CA ASN A 26 3.63 16.90 9.46
C ASN A 26 4.11 15.92 8.37
N TYR A 27 5.08 16.31 7.55
CA TYR A 27 5.65 15.52 6.46
C TYR A 27 7.15 15.25 6.67
N ALA A 28 7.62 15.27 7.92
CA ALA A 28 9.05 15.13 8.24
C ALA A 28 9.47 13.67 8.43
N ARG A 29 8.53 12.77 8.73
CA ARG A 29 8.72 11.32 8.88
C ARG A 29 7.39 10.57 8.74
N GLY A 30 7.46 9.23 8.68
CA GLY A 30 6.31 8.33 8.78
C GLY A 30 6.01 7.89 10.22
N GLU A 31 5.44 6.68 10.36
CA GLU A 31 5.24 5.99 11.65
C GLU A 31 6.49 5.21 12.09
N ASP A 32 7.62 5.54 11.50
CA ASP A 32 8.93 4.99 11.83
C ASP A 32 9.50 5.55 13.14
N THR A 33 10.66 5.01 13.56
CA THR A 33 11.37 5.42 14.79
C THR A 33 12.51 6.40 14.53
N TYR A 34 12.70 6.86 13.28
CA TYR A 34 13.77 7.80 12.93
C TYR A 34 13.45 9.21 13.39
N ASP A 35 14.49 10.00 13.61
CA ASP A 35 14.33 11.42 13.90
C ASP A 35 13.73 12.16 12.71
N PRO A 36 12.74 13.05 12.91
CA PRO A 36 12.12 13.79 11.84
C PRO A 36 13.11 14.77 11.20
N VAL A 37 13.18 14.77 9.86
CA VAL A 37 13.97 15.71 9.10
C VAL A 37 13.05 16.62 8.29
N LEU A 38 13.14 17.94 8.52
CA LEU A 38 12.29 18.91 7.85
C LEU A 38 12.84 19.23 6.45
N SER A 39 12.12 18.81 5.41
CA SER A 39 12.38 19.29 4.05
C SER A 39 12.24 20.80 3.96
N LYS A 40 12.85 21.44 2.95
CA LYS A 40 12.80 22.92 2.76
C LYS A 40 11.38 23.41 2.47
N ALA A 41 10.57 22.58 1.80
CA ALA A 41 9.18 22.87 1.48
C ALA A 41 8.38 21.58 1.30
N VAL A 42 7.05 21.71 1.34
CA VAL A 42 6.09 20.66 0.94
C VAL A 42 5.28 21.21 -0.23
N VAL A 43 5.10 20.38 -1.27
CA VAL A 43 4.32 20.71 -2.48
C VAL A 43 3.21 19.69 -2.65
N PHE A 44 2.01 20.13 -3.06
CA PHE A 44 0.79 19.33 -3.16
C PHE A 44 0.27 19.32 -4.61
N PRO A 45 0.82 18.49 -5.50
CA PRO A 45 0.30 18.33 -6.86
C PRO A 45 -1.04 17.62 -6.89
N GLU A 46 -1.82 17.87 -7.96
CA GLU A 46 -3.12 17.26 -8.23
C GLU A 46 -3.12 16.40 -9.51
N THR A 47 -2.10 16.57 -10.36
CA THR A 47 -2.01 15.88 -11.66
C THR A 47 -0.61 15.33 -11.93
N ASN A 48 -0.53 14.38 -12.87
CA ASN A 48 0.73 13.80 -13.33
C ASN A 48 1.67 14.87 -13.92
N GLU A 49 1.10 15.84 -14.65
CA GLU A 49 1.82 16.93 -15.29
C GLU A 49 2.41 17.90 -14.24
N GLU A 50 1.72 18.08 -13.13
CA GLU A 50 2.24 18.89 -12.01
C GLU A 50 3.41 18.18 -11.33
N VAL A 51 3.30 16.86 -11.07
CA VAL A 51 4.44 16.06 -10.56
C VAL A 51 5.61 16.12 -11.52
N SER A 52 5.37 15.99 -12.84
CA SER A 52 6.39 16.11 -13.88
C SER A 52 7.12 17.45 -13.82
N LYS A 53 6.40 18.57 -13.74
CA LYS A 53 7.00 19.89 -13.62
C LYS A 53 7.88 20.04 -12.39
N ILE A 54 7.43 19.53 -11.23
CA ILE A 54 8.18 19.56 -9.98
C ILE A 54 9.47 18.77 -10.14
N LEU A 55 9.38 17.51 -10.61
CA LEU A 55 10.55 16.64 -10.75
C LEU A 55 11.57 17.19 -11.74
N LYS A 56 11.11 17.68 -12.89
CA LYS A 56 12.00 18.32 -13.88
C LYS A 56 12.76 19.50 -13.26
N LEU A 57 12.05 20.40 -12.61
CA LEU A 57 12.69 21.56 -11.95
C LEU A 57 13.68 21.10 -10.87
N CYS A 58 13.31 20.14 -10.04
CA CYS A 58 14.20 19.62 -9.00
C CYS A 58 15.41 18.90 -9.58
N ASN A 59 15.24 18.13 -10.66
CA ASN A 59 16.35 17.46 -11.34
C ASN A 59 17.34 18.43 -11.98
N ASP A 60 16.85 19.46 -12.67
CA ASP A 60 17.70 20.48 -13.32
C ASP A 60 18.57 21.20 -12.28
N HIS A 61 18.07 21.39 -11.08
CA HIS A 61 18.75 22.07 -9.99
C HIS A 61 19.36 21.15 -8.93
N LYS A 62 19.32 19.82 -9.12
CA LYS A 62 19.83 18.80 -8.19
C LYS A 62 19.24 18.92 -6.76
N VAL A 63 17.95 19.22 -6.68
CA VAL A 63 17.20 19.28 -5.41
C VAL A 63 16.65 17.90 -5.10
N PRO A 64 16.98 17.27 -3.96
CA PRO A 64 16.42 16.00 -3.54
C PRO A 64 14.90 16.09 -3.35
N VAL A 65 14.20 15.00 -3.69
CA VAL A 65 12.74 14.92 -3.57
C VAL A 65 12.36 13.67 -2.75
N VAL A 66 11.46 13.83 -1.80
CA VAL A 66 10.87 12.75 -1.02
C VAL A 66 9.37 12.69 -1.34
N PRO A 67 8.86 11.65 -2.01
CA PRO A 67 7.43 11.45 -2.18
C PRO A 67 6.77 11.01 -0.87
N PHE A 68 5.56 11.50 -0.61
CA PHE A 68 4.83 11.23 0.62
C PHE A 68 3.36 10.90 0.31
N GLY A 69 2.90 9.74 0.80
CA GLY A 69 1.50 9.33 0.76
C GLY A 69 0.78 9.63 2.07
N THR A 70 0.39 8.58 2.81
CA THR A 70 -0.23 8.67 4.15
C THR A 70 0.78 8.66 5.30
N GLY A 71 2.06 8.40 5.03
CA GLY A 71 3.10 8.37 6.06
C GLY A 71 3.09 7.12 6.96
N THR A 72 2.40 6.07 6.59
CA THR A 72 2.26 4.83 7.40
C THR A 72 3.45 3.87 7.28
N SER A 73 4.52 4.26 6.61
CA SER A 73 5.73 3.44 6.46
C SER A 73 6.54 3.40 7.76
N LEU A 74 7.11 2.23 8.06
CA LEU A 74 7.91 1.96 9.26
C LEU A 74 9.43 1.99 9.00
N GLU A 75 9.87 2.05 7.73
CA GLU A 75 11.26 1.84 7.31
C GLU A 75 12.03 3.16 7.05
N GLY A 76 11.43 4.31 7.39
CA GLY A 76 12.08 5.62 7.25
C GLY A 76 12.18 6.16 5.82
N ASN A 77 11.59 5.50 4.82
CA ASN A 77 11.65 5.90 3.41
C ASN A 77 10.89 7.19 3.08
N VAL A 78 10.11 7.73 4.00
CA VAL A 78 9.41 9.02 3.89
C VAL A 78 10.00 10.11 4.79
N VAL A 79 11.11 9.84 5.48
CA VAL A 79 11.84 10.85 6.26
C VAL A 79 12.27 11.97 5.32
N GLY A 80 12.03 13.22 5.73
CA GLY A 80 12.33 14.39 4.92
C GLY A 80 13.81 14.56 4.60
N ASN A 81 14.14 15.57 3.79
CA ASN A 81 15.51 15.90 3.42
C ASN A 81 15.75 17.40 3.60
N ASP A 82 16.71 17.77 4.44
CA ASP A 82 17.01 19.17 4.80
C ASP A 82 17.53 20.03 3.63
N LYS A 83 17.93 19.41 2.51
CA LYS A 83 18.34 20.08 1.26
C LYS A 83 17.26 20.02 0.18
N GLY A 84 16.25 19.17 0.36
CA GLY A 84 15.24 18.82 -0.60
C GLY A 84 13.84 19.35 -0.30
N ILE A 85 12.88 18.80 -1.01
CA ILE A 85 11.45 19.05 -0.83
C ILE A 85 10.69 17.74 -0.63
N THR A 86 9.54 17.81 0.04
CA THR A 86 8.59 16.72 0.08
C THR A 86 7.46 16.99 -0.92
N ILE A 87 7.10 15.99 -1.72
CA ILE A 87 5.92 16.00 -2.60
C ILE A 87 4.85 15.16 -1.93
N SER A 88 3.83 15.82 -1.36
CA SER A 88 2.66 15.14 -0.81
C SER A 88 1.66 14.85 -1.93
N LEU A 89 1.31 13.58 -2.10
CA LEU A 89 0.32 13.14 -3.09
C LEU A 89 -1.12 13.14 -2.55
N GLU A 90 -1.37 13.71 -1.36
CA GLU A 90 -2.69 13.69 -0.71
C GLU A 90 -3.84 14.21 -1.57
N LYS A 91 -3.56 15.13 -2.50
CA LYS A 91 -4.54 15.66 -3.44
C LYS A 91 -4.74 14.79 -4.68
N MET A 92 -3.95 13.73 -4.84
CA MET A 92 -4.10 12.71 -5.88
C MET A 92 -4.84 11.48 -5.31
N ASN A 93 -6.10 11.68 -4.92
CA ASN A 93 -6.91 10.72 -4.16
C ASN A 93 -8.22 10.34 -4.85
N LYS A 94 -8.27 10.36 -6.18
CA LYS A 94 -9.48 10.05 -6.96
C LYS A 94 -9.47 8.59 -7.43
N VAL A 95 -10.63 7.92 -7.33
CA VAL A 95 -10.93 6.72 -8.12
C VAL A 95 -11.25 7.17 -9.54
N LEU A 96 -10.44 6.75 -10.51
CA LEU A 96 -10.50 7.25 -11.89
C LEU A 96 -11.46 6.44 -12.75
N SER A 97 -11.51 5.13 -12.55
CA SER A 97 -12.45 4.22 -13.22
C SER A 97 -12.61 2.94 -12.41
N VAL A 98 -13.79 2.33 -12.49
CA VAL A 98 -14.10 0.99 -12.01
C VAL A 98 -14.77 0.22 -13.13
N ASN A 99 -14.28 -0.99 -13.41
CA ASN A 99 -14.83 -1.91 -14.40
C ASN A 99 -15.15 -3.22 -13.67
N VAL A 100 -16.34 -3.30 -13.11
CA VAL A 100 -16.78 -4.42 -12.25
C VAL A 100 -16.75 -5.74 -13.00
N GLU A 101 -17.24 -5.77 -14.25
CA GLU A 101 -17.27 -6.95 -15.10
C GLU A 101 -15.88 -7.50 -15.45
N ASP A 102 -14.86 -6.62 -15.47
CA ASP A 102 -13.47 -6.98 -15.76
C ASP A 102 -12.65 -7.20 -14.48
N PHE A 103 -13.24 -6.98 -13.31
CA PHE A 103 -12.57 -7.05 -12.01
C PHE A 103 -11.33 -6.15 -11.93
N ASP A 104 -11.42 -4.92 -12.41
CA ASP A 104 -10.32 -3.97 -12.35
C ASP A 104 -10.78 -2.55 -12.03
N CYS A 105 -9.87 -1.75 -11.51
CA CYS A 105 -10.06 -0.32 -11.32
C CYS A 105 -8.76 0.44 -11.53
N ARG A 106 -8.87 1.76 -11.76
CA ARG A 106 -7.74 2.68 -11.82
C ARG A 106 -7.93 3.77 -10.78
N VAL A 107 -6.88 4.00 -9.99
CA VAL A 107 -6.88 4.96 -8.90
C VAL A 107 -5.66 5.87 -8.95
N GLN A 108 -5.76 7.07 -8.37
CA GLN A 108 -4.62 7.91 -8.06
C GLN A 108 -3.88 7.40 -6.82
N ALA A 109 -2.61 7.75 -6.69
CA ALA A 109 -1.68 7.15 -5.72
C ALA A 109 -2.09 7.32 -4.25
N CYS A 110 -2.78 8.38 -3.89
CA CYS A 110 -3.16 8.63 -2.50
C CYS A 110 -4.59 8.19 -2.15
N VAL A 111 -5.29 7.47 -3.01
CA VAL A 111 -6.46 6.70 -2.62
C VAL A 111 -6.03 5.68 -1.57
N THR A 112 -6.70 5.65 -0.42
CA THR A 112 -6.39 4.66 0.62
C THR A 112 -7.14 3.34 0.38
N LYS A 113 -6.65 2.27 0.99
CA LYS A 113 -7.31 0.95 0.95
C LYS A 113 -8.78 1.04 1.39
N GLU A 114 -9.03 1.70 2.51
CA GLU A 114 -10.40 1.83 3.05
C GLU A 114 -11.27 2.68 2.14
N GLN A 115 -10.76 3.83 1.67
CA GLN A 115 -11.49 4.69 0.73
C GLN A 115 -11.89 3.93 -0.55
N LEU A 116 -10.99 3.08 -1.09
CA LEU A 116 -11.31 2.28 -2.26
C LEU A 116 -12.39 1.23 -1.96
N ASN A 117 -12.25 0.49 -0.86
CA ASN A 117 -13.23 -0.54 -0.49
C ASN A 117 -14.59 0.05 -0.09
N ASP A 118 -14.62 1.24 0.51
CA ASP A 118 -15.86 1.96 0.76
C ASP A 118 -16.52 2.41 -0.55
N TYR A 119 -15.73 2.84 -1.53
CA TYR A 119 -16.23 3.20 -2.87
C TYR A 119 -16.83 2.00 -3.60
N LEU A 120 -16.22 0.80 -3.46
CA LEU A 120 -16.62 -0.44 -4.13
C LEU A 120 -17.73 -1.23 -3.39
N ARG A 121 -18.20 -0.75 -2.23
CA ARG A 121 -19.06 -1.50 -1.32
C ARG A 121 -20.28 -2.13 -1.99
N GLU A 122 -20.93 -1.40 -2.89
CA GLU A 122 -22.17 -1.84 -3.57
C GLU A 122 -21.92 -2.60 -4.89
N ASP A 123 -20.65 -2.70 -5.31
CA ASP A 123 -20.28 -3.26 -6.61
C ASP A 123 -20.02 -4.78 -6.56
N GLY A 124 -20.08 -5.41 -5.38
CA GLY A 124 -19.82 -6.85 -5.22
C GLY A 124 -18.35 -7.26 -5.41
N VAL A 125 -17.45 -6.29 -5.45
CA VAL A 125 -15.99 -6.48 -5.59
C VAL A 125 -15.23 -5.72 -4.51
N PHE A 126 -13.99 -6.13 -4.24
CA PHE A 126 -13.15 -5.46 -3.27
C PHE A 126 -11.66 -5.51 -3.65
N PHE A 127 -10.89 -4.60 -3.09
CA PHE A 127 -9.44 -4.61 -3.16
C PHE A 127 -8.88 -5.44 -2.01
N PRO A 128 -8.17 -6.57 -2.28
CA PRO A 128 -7.93 -7.60 -1.26
C PRO A 128 -6.64 -7.44 -0.46
N ILE A 129 -5.77 -6.45 -0.76
CA ILE A 129 -4.52 -6.31 -0.01
C ILE A 129 -4.78 -5.52 1.28
N ASP A 130 -4.48 -6.13 2.42
CA ASP A 130 -4.90 -5.69 3.75
C ASP A 130 -3.74 -5.43 4.74
N PRO A 131 -2.82 -4.49 4.45
CA PRO A 131 -1.82 -4.10 5.46
C PRO A 131 -2.53 -3.56 6.71
N GLY A 132 -1.85 -3.64 7.86
CA GLY A 132 -2.42 -3.24 9.16
C GLY A 132 -2.84 -1.76 9.21
N ALA A 133 -2.17 -0.88 8.48
CA ALA A 133 -2.51 0.54 8.39
C ALA A 133 -3.48 0.83 7.23
N ASN A 134 -4.25 1.93 7.34
CA ASN A 134 -5.00 2.47 6.20
C ASN A 134 -4.07 3.24 5.27
N ALA A 135 -3.26 2.51 4.52
CA ALA A 135 -2.21 3.04 3.68
C ALA A 135 -2.73 3.54 2.32
N ALA A 136 -2.03 4.51 1.74
CA ALA A 136 -2.23 4.95 0.37
C ALA A 136 -1.77 3.87 -0.61
N ILE A 137 -2.55 3.57 -1.65
CA ILE A 137 -2.26 2.50 -2.63
C ILE A 137 -0.94 2.74 -3.36
N GLY A 138 -0.57 4.00 -3.66
CA GLY A 138 0.73 4.34 -4.22
C GLY A 138 1.89 4.04 -3.28
N GLY A 139 1.72 4.29 -1.97
CA GLY A 139 2.67 3.89 -0.93
C GLY A 139 2.77 2.36 -0.83
N MET A 140 1.64 1.65 -0.83
CA MET A 140 1.59 0.19 -0.85
C MET A 140 2.31 -0.39 -2.08
N ALA A 141 2.13 0.21 -3.26
CA ALA A 141 2.85 -0.17 -4.46
C ALA A 141 4.36 0.06 -4.31
N SER A 142 4.75 1.22 -3.79
CA SER A 142 6.15 1.60 -3.60
C SER A 142 6.90 0.69 -2.63
N THR A 143 6.25 0.20 -1.58
CA THR A 143 6.84 -0.73 -0.60
C THR A 143 6.60 -2.20 -0.90
N SER A 144 5.94 -2.53 -2.02
CA SER A 144 5.50 -3.89 -2.34
C SER A 144 4.70 -4.54 -1.19
N ALA A 145 3.78 -3.79 -0.61
CA ALA A 145 3.04 -4.18 0.57
C ALA A 145 2.28 -5.50 0.40
N SER A 146 2.07 -6.17 1.49
CA SER A 146 1.22 -7.34 1.63
C SER A 146 0.34 -7.19 2.87
N GLY A 147 -0.47 -8.19 3.15
CA GLY A 147 -1.29 -8.26 4.35
C GLY A 147 -1.57 -9.70 4.73
N THR A 148 -2.44 -9.91 5.69
CA THR A 148 -2.76 -11.23 6.24
C THR A 148 -3.48 -12.13 5.21
N MET A 149 -4.16 -11.53 4.23
CA MET A 149 -4.82 -12.25 3.14
C MET A 149 -3.91 -12.62 1.97
N ALA A 150 -2.59 -12.39 2.08
CA ALA A 150 -1.64 -12.64 0.99
C ALA A 150 -1.58 -14.11 0.56
N VAL A 151 -1.89 -15.05 1.44
CA VAL A 151 -1.91 -16.49 1.12
C VAL A 151 -2.93 -16.83 0.03
N LYS A 152 -4.07 -16.13 -0.02
CA LYS A 152 -5.11 -16.31 -1.05
C LYS A 152 -4.98 -15.32 -2.21
N TYR A 153 -4.83 -14.05 -1.88
CA TYR A 153 -4.95 -12.95 -2.88
C TYR A 153 -3.60 -12.45 -3.39
N GLY A 154 -2.49 -12.89 -2.78
CA GLY A 154 -1.15 -12.44 -3.14
C GLY A 154 -0.80 -11.10 -2.51
N THR A 155 0.11 -10.40 -3.15
CA THR A 155 0.67 -9.11 -2.69
C THR A 155 0.37 -8.02 -3.73
N MET A 156 0.85 -6.80 -3.50
CA MET A 156 0.76 -5.71 -4.49
C MET A 156 1.32 -6.12 -5.86
N LYS A 157 2.36 -6.97 -5.92
CA LYS A 157 2.90 -7.51 -7.18
C LYS A 157 1.88 -8.36 -7.95
N THR A 158 0.94 -8.99 -7.26
CA THR A 158 -0.09 -9.85 -7.87
C THR A 158 -1.27 -9.04 -8.42
N VAL A 159 -1.63 -7.96 -7.73
CA VAL A 159 -2.86 -7.20 -8.03
C VAL A 159 -2.62 -5.97 -8.90
N ILE A 160 -1.39 -5.46 -8.99
CA ILE A 160 -1.07 -4.33 -9.88
C ILE A 160 -0.80 -4.85 -11.28
N THR A 161 -1.55 -4.35 -12.26
CA THR A 161 -1.39 -4.69 -13.67
C THR A 161 -0.76 -3.57 -14.50
N GLY A 162 -0.75 -2.35 -14.00
CA GLY A 162 -0.13 -1.21 -14.68
C GLY A 162 0.06 0.00 -13.75
N LEU A 163 0.98 0.86 -14.11
CA LEU A 163 1.32 2.07 -13.37
C LEU A 163 1.45 3.26 -14.32
N THR A 164 1.10 4.45 -13.83
CA THR A 164 1.62 5.71 -14.35
C THR A 164 2.69 6.19 -13.37
N VAL A 165 3.89 6.44 -13.88
CA VAL A 165 5.06 6.84 -13.09
C VAL A 165 5.67 8.09 -13.70
N VAL A 166 6.07 9.03 -12.85
CA VAL A 166 6.85 10.20 -13.27
C VAL A 166 8.30 9.95 -12.89
N LEU A 167 9.18 9.92 -13.90
CA LEU A 167 10.61 9.68 -13.73
C LEU A 167 11.31 10.93 -13.20
N PRO A 168 12.54 10.81 -12.65
CA PRO A 168 13.27 11.96 -12.10
C PRO A 168 13.51 13.10 -13.10
N ASN A 169 13.61 12.82 -14.41
CA ASN A 169 13.74 13.83 -15.46
C ASN A 169 12.41 14.51 -15.84
N GLY A 170 11.30 14.13 -15.21
CA GLY A 170 9.97 14.65 -15.46
C GLY A 170 9.18 13.89 -16.54
N ASP A 171 9.75 12.86 -17.18
CA ASP A 171 9.01 12.06 -18.15
C ASP A 171 7.89 11.27 -17.46
N ILE A 172 6.70 11.29 -18.05
CA ILE A 172 5.54 10.49 -17.61
C ILE A 172 5.51 9.22 -18.43
N ILE A 173 5.67 8.07 -17.79
CA ILE A 173 5.61 6.78 -18.44
C ILE A 173 4.41 5.96 -17.94
N LYS A 174 3.95 5.04 -18.78
CA LYS A 174 2.94 4.04 -18.42
C LYS A 174 3.55 2.67 -18.59
N THR A 175 3.35 1.80 -17.59
CA THR A 175 3.79 0.41 -17.61
C THR A 175 2.59 -0.51 -17.54
N GLY A 176 2.73 -1.71 -18.13
CA GLY A 176 1.66 -2.72 -18.08
C GLY A 176 0.40 -2.31 -18.85
N SER A 177 -0.71 -2.94 -18.47
CA SER A 177 -2.03 -2.71 -19.10
C SER A 177 -3.14 -3.20 -18.14
N ARG A 178 -4.42 -3.14 -18.57
CA ARG A 178 -5.53 -3.74 -17.83
C ARG A 178 -5.53 -5.27 -17.87
N THR A 179 -4.84 -5.88 -18.85
CA THR A 179 -4.89 -7.33 -19.06
C THR A 179 -4.11 -8.09 -17.97
N LYS A 180 -4.68 -9.20 -17.53
CA LYS A 180 -4.04 -10.09 -16.54
C LYS A 180 -2.74 -10.72 -17.06
N LYS A 181 -2.69 -11.00 -18.36
CA LYS A 181 -1.57 -11.69 -19.02
C LYS A 181 -1.02 -10.85 -20.18
N THR A 182 0.29 -10.72 -20.22
CA THR A 182 1.02 -10.18 -21.35
C THR A 182 2.28 -11.02 -21.60
N SER A 183 2.67 -11.18 -22.83
CA SER A 183 3.94 -11.78 -23.24
C SER A 183 4.88 -10.76 -23.88
N ALA A 184 4.52 -9.47 -23.86
CA ALA A 184 5.26 -8.41 -24.52
C ALA A 184 6.29 -7.76 -23.59
N GLY A 185 7.57 -7.92 -23.93
CA GLY A 185 8.69 -7.18 -23.34
C GLY A 185 8.99 -7.46 -21.87
N TYR A 186 9.73 -6.57 -21.27
CA TYR A 186 10.08 -6.63 -19.85
C TYR A 186 8.90 -6.24 -18.97
N ASN A 187 8.80 -6.84 -17.78
CA ASN A 187 7.81 -6.46 -16.78
C ASN A 187 8.28 -5.22 -15.99
N LEU A 188 8.15 -4.05 -16.60
CA LEU A 188 8.52 -2.79 -15.95
C LEU A 188 7.61 -2.44 -14.78
N THR A 189 6.35 -2.91 -14.77
CA THR A 189 5.45 -2.71 -13.64
C THR A 189 6.07 -3.27 -12.36
N ASN A 190 6.57 -4.50 -12.39
CA ASN A 190 7.21 -5.12 -11.23
C ASN A 190 8.56 -4.48 -10.86
N LEU A 191 9.22 -3.77 -11.77
CA LEU A 191 10.43 -3.00 -11.46
C LEU A 191 10.12 -1.84 -10.52
N PHE A 192 9.00 -1.14 -10.74
CA PHE A 192 8.61 0.00 -9.91
C PHE A 192 7.94 -0.41 -8.59
N ILE A 193 7.32 -1.60 -8.52
CA ILE A 193 6.74 -2.12 -7.28
C ILE A 193 7.87 -2.50 -6.31
N GLY A 194 7.90 -1.88 -5.14
CA GLY A 194 8.98 -2.04 -4.17
C GLY A 194 10.19 -1.15 -4.43
N SER A 195 10.08 -0.15 -5.31
CA SER A 195 11.16 0.81 -5.59
C SER A 195 11.30 1.93 -4.54
N GLU A 196 10.34 2.09 -3.66
CA GLU A 196 10.32 3.07 -2.55
C GLU A 196 10.63 4.51 -2.99
N GLY A 197 10.16 4.88 -4.19
CA GLY A 197 10.37 6.21 -4.78
C GLY A 197 11.75 6.42 -5.41
N THR A 198 12.65 5.44 -5.38
CA THR A 198 14.02 5.58 -5.91
C THR A 198 14.11 5.65 -7.43
N LEU A 199 13.13 5.06 -8.14
CA LEU A 199 13.10 5.03 -9.61
C LEU A 199 12.16 6.08 -10.22
N GLY A 200 11.24 6.63 -9.42
CA GLY A 200 10.26 7.61 -9.85
C GLY A 200 9.07 7.66 -8.90
N ILE A 201 8.13 8.57 -9.15
CA ILE A 201 6.92 8.75 -8.35
C ILE A 201 5.77 8.06 -9.04
N ILE A 202 5.18 7.05 -8.39
CA ILE A 202 3.96 6.39 -8.83
C ILE A 202 2.79 7.36 -8.57
N THR A 203 2.04 7.68 -9.61
CA THR A 203 0.94 8.65 -9.55
C THR A 203 -0.43 8.04 -9.81
N GLU A 204 -0.52 6.97 -10.61
CA GLU A 204 -1.75 6.22 -10.82
C GLU A 204 -1.46 4.72 -10.89
N ILE A 205 -2.42 3.93 -10.44
CA ILE A 205 -2.29 2.49 -10.33
C ILE A 205 -3.50 1.81 -10.98
N GLN A 206 -3.24 0.86 -11.86
CA GLN A 206 -4.22 -0.06 -12.40
C GLN A 206 -4.23 -1.31 -11.52
N LEU A 207 -5.37 -1.62 -10.91
CA LEU A 207 -5.55 -2.68 -9.93
C LEU A 207 -6.49 -3.75 -10.43
N ARG A 208 -6.24 -4.97 -9.98
CA ARG A 208 -7.20 -6.07 -10.02
C ARG A 208 -8.00 -6.09 -8.72
N LEU A 209 -9.29 -6.32 -8.88
CA LEU A 209 -10.23 -6.53 -7.79
C LEU A 209 -10.56 -8.02 -7.66
N SER A 210 -11.12 -8.37 -6.53
CA SER A 210 -11.63 -9.71 -6.25
C SER A 210 -13.14 -9.64 -5.97
N PRO A 211 -13.93 -10.65 -6.34
CA PRO A 211 -15.32 -10.72 -5.91
C PRO A 211 -15.41 -10.85 -4.40
N ILE A 212 -16.40 -10.22 -3.80
CA ILE A 212 -16.72 -10.41 -2.37
C ILE A 212 -17.17 -11.88 -2.19
N PRO A 213 -16.57 -12.65 -1.28
CA PRO A 213 -16.96 -14.05 -1.07
C PRO A 213 -18.37 -14.14 -0.50
N GLU A 214 -19.12 -15.14 -0.93
CA GLU A 214 -20.48 -15.43 -0.44
C GLU A 214 -20.50 -15.72 1.05
N SER A 215 -19.46 -16.42 1.54
CA SER A 215 -19.32 -16.84 2.93
C SER A 215 -17.89 -16.64 3.40
N ILE A 216 -17.75 -16.08 4.61
CA ILE A 216 -16.50 -15.96 5.34
C ILE A 216 -16.65 -16.69 6.66
N VAL A 217 -15.75 -17.63 6.94
CA VAL A 217 -15.74 -18.37 8.20
C VAL A 217 -14.35 -18.32 8.81
N SER A 218 -14.31 -18.14 10.13
CA SER A 218 -13.05 -18.08 10.88
C SER A 218 -12.97 -19.25 11.86
N ALA A 219 -11.76 -19.77 12.09
CA ALA A 219 -11.47 -20.79 13.08
C ALA A 219 -10.24 -20.39 13.91
N VAL A 220 -10.25 -20.77 15.20
CA VAL A 220 -9.15 -20.55 16.14
C VAL A 220 -8.71 -21.88 16.71
N CYS A 221 -7.45 -22.24 16.51
CA CYS A 221 -6.89 -23.52 16.94
C CYS A 221 -5.72 -23.30 17.91
N HIS A 222 -5.82 -23.82 19.12
CA HIS A 222 -4.76 -23.80 20.13
C HIS A 222 -3.93 -25.08 20.08
N PHE A 223 -2.60 -24.97 20.18
CA PHE A 223 -1.67 -26.08 20.12
C PHE A 223 -0.86 -26.18 21.41
N GLN A 224 -0.37 -27.38 21.74
CA GLN A 224 0.43 -27.58 22.94
C GLN A 224 1.87 -27.08 22.76
N SER A 225 2.38 -27.13 21.53
CA SER A 225 3.71 -26.62 21.17
C SER A 225 3.65 -25.71 19.93
N LEU A 226 4.69 -24.91 19.74
CA LEU A 226 4.86 -24.10 18.54
C LEU A 226 5.11 -24.99 17.30
N GLU A 227 5.82 -26.10 17.50
CA GLU A 227 6.11 -27.10 16.46
C GLU A 227 4.82 -27.69 15.89
N ASP A 228 3.85 -28.05 16.75
CA ASP A 228 2.55 -28.57 16.30
C ASP A 228 1.78 -27.54 15.49
N ALA A 229 1.81 -26.27 15.92
CA ALA A 229 1.14 -25.18 15.18
C ALA A 229 1.78 -24.99 13.79
N VAL A 230 3.11 -24.95 13.70
CA VAL A 230 3.85 -24.85 12.43
C VAL A 230 3.54 -26.03 11.52
N GLN A 231 3.55 -27.27 12.06
CA GLN A 231 3.25 -28.46 11.29
C GLN A 231 1.82 -28.44 10.74
N ALA A 232 0.85 -28.01 11.53
CA ALA A 232 -0.53 -27.86 11.09
C ALA A 232 -0.65 -26.82 9.95
N ALA A 233 0.00 -25.65 10.09
CA ALA A 233 0.02 -24.63 9.05
C ALA A 233 0.63 -25.17 7.73
N GLN A 234 1.73 -25.91 7.82
CA GLN A 234 2.36 -26.55 6.67
C GLN A 234 1.42 -27.56 5.99
N GLN A 235 0.73 -28.40 6.77
CA GLN A 235 -0.21 -29.39 6.24
C GLN A 235 -1.39 -28.73 5.51
N VAL A 236 -1.95 -27.64 6.06
CA VAL A 236 -3.03 -26.87 5.41
C VAL A 236 -2.59 -26.42 4.01
N ILE A 237 -1.39 -25.88 3.88
CA ILE A 237 -0.87 -25.43 2.60
C ILE A 237 -0.56 -26.63 1.67
N GLN A 238 0.05 -27.70 2.19
CA GLN A 238 0.44 -28.88 1.39
C GLN A 238 -0.78 -29.64 0.84
N TYR A 239 -1.87 -29.72 1.60
CA TYR A 239 -3.12 -30.33 1.14
C TYR A 239 -3.92 -29.43 0.20
N GLY A 240 -3.47 -28.20 -0.07
CA GLY A 240 -4.15 -27.27 -0.98
C GLY A 240 -5.46 -26.77 -0.43
N VAL A 241 -5.63 -26.71 0.90
CA VAL A 241 -6.83 -26.13 1.51
C VAL A 241 -6.93 -24.66 1.09
N PRO A 242 -8.09 -24.20 0.57
CA PRO A 242 -8.24 -22.85 0.02
C PRO A 242 -8.40 -21.79 1.12
N ILE A 243 -7.35 -21.67 1.95
CA ILE A 243 -7.32 -20.73 3.07
C ILE A 243 -7.16 -19.28 2.59
N ALA A 244 -7.88 -18.37 3.20
CA ALA A 244 -7.81 -16.94 2.87
C ALA A 244 -6.87 -16.17 3.79
N ARG A 245 -6.78 -16.58 5.05
CA ARG A 245 -5.88 -16.00 6.05
C ARG A 245 -5.40 -17.10 6.98
N ILE A 246 -4.13 -17.05 7.32
CA ILE A 246 -3.52 -17.91 8.33
C ILE A 246 -2.49 -17.08 9.11
N GLU A 247 -2.77 -16.86 10.38
CA GLU A 247 -1.92 -16.09 11.29
C GLU A 247 -1.53 -16.95 12.48
N MET A 248 -0.29 -16.86 12.90
CA MET A 248 0.22 -17.61 14.04
C MET A 248 0.74 -16.67 15.12
N LEU A 249 0.24 -16.84 16.32
CA LEU A 249 0.78 -16.21 17.52
C LEU A 249 1.43 -17.27 18.41
N ASN A 250 2.65 -17.00 18.87
CA ASN A 250 3.28 -17.82 19.90
C ASN A 250 2.63 -17.58 21.27
N LYS A 251 3.04 -18.34 22.28
CA LYS A 251 2.46 -18.26 23.63
C LYS A 251 2.61 -16.87 24.23
N GLU A 252 3.78 -16.24 24.09
CA GLU A 252 4.08 -14.92 24.65
C GLU A 252 3.22 -13.83 23.99
N GLN A 253 3.08 -13.88 22.68
CA GLN A 253 2.25 -12.93 21.94
C GLN A 253 0.75 -13.14 22.25
N MET A 254 0.31 -14.38 22.46
CA MET A 254 -1.05 -14.67 22.92
C MET A 254 -1.32 -14.06 24.29
N ASP A 255 -0.40 -14.20 25.25
CA ASP A 255 -0.54 -13.61 26.58
C ASP A 255 -0.69 -12.09 26.50
N ILE A 256 0.20 -11.42 25.76
CA ILE A 256 0.13 -9.98 25.51
C ILE A 256 -1.20 -9.58 24.87
N SER A 257 -1.60 -10.28 23.82
CA SER A 257 -2.82 -9.96 23.05
C SER A 257 -4.09 -10.15 23.90
N ILE A 258 -4.17 -11.23 24.69
CA ILE A 258 -5.28 -11.49 25.62
C ILE A 258 -5.39 -10.37 26.65
N ASN A 259 -4.28 -9.99 27.29
CA ASN A 259 -4.27 -8.97 28.32
C ASN A 259 -4.57 -7.57 27.76
N TYR A 260 -4.00 -7.21 26.61
CA TYR A 260 -4.19 -5.92 25.97
C TYR A 260 -5.63 -5.75 25.42
N SER A 261 -6.12 -6.74 24.68
CA SER A 261 -7.43 -6.68 24.02
C SER A 261 -8.56 -7.22 24.89
N LYS A 262 -8.26 -7.67 26.12
CA LYS A 262 -9.22 -8.27 27.08
C LYS A 262 -10.06 -9.40 26.43
N LEU A 263 -9.38 -10.24 25.65
CA LEU A 263 -10.03 -11.36 24.97
C LEU A 263 -10.54 -12.39 25.99
N LYS A 264 -11.78 -12.80 25.80
CA LYS A 264 -12.40 -13.85 26.63
C LYS A 264 -12.28 -15.20 25.90
N ASP A 265 -12.21 -16.28 26.67
CA ASP A 265 -12.24 -17.67 26.18
C ASP A 265 -11.04 -18.07 25.28
N MET A 266 -9.96 -17.29 25.31
CA MET A 266 -8.70 -17.61 24.64
C MET A 266 -7.69 -18.21 25.61
N LYS A 267 -6.89 -19.19 25.13
CA LYS A 267 -5.85 -19.85 25.91
C LYS A 267 -4.48 -19.20 25.65
N VAL A 268 -3.64 -19.12 26.68
CA VAL A 268 -2.24 -18.69 26.56
C VAL A 268 -1.40 -19.85 26.03
N LEU A 269 -1.58 -20.19 24.77
CA LEU A 269 -0.94 -21.28 24.03
C LEU A 269 -0.62 -20.79 22.61
N PRO A 270 0.35 -21.42 21.90
CA PRO A 270 0.53 -21.18 20.46
C PRO A 270 -0.80 -21.36 19.72
N THR A 271 -1.18 -20.39 18.90
CA THR A 271 -2.51 -20.33 18.31
C THR A 271 -2.43 -20.00 16.82
N LEU A 272 -3.19 -20.73 16.01
CA LEU A 272 -3.46 -20.39 14.61
C LEU A 272 -4.86 -19.79 14.49
N PHE A 273 -4.92 -18.68 13.74
CA PHE A 273 -6.15 -18.03 13.32
C PHE A 273 -6.33 -18.26 11.83
N PHE A 274 -7.43 -18.89 11.48
CA PHE A 274 -7.77 -19.22 10.09
C PHE A 274 -8.97 -18.42 9.63
N GLU A 275 -8.98 -18.08 8.34
CA GLU A 275 -10.15 -17.52 7.68
C GLU A 275 -10.33 -18.18 6.31
N PHE A 276 -11.54 -18.60 6.00
CA PHE A 276 -11.91 -19.27 4.76
C PHE A 276 -12.89 -18.39 4.00
N HIS A 277 -12.61 -18.14 2.73
CA HIS A 277 -13.46 -17.39 1.82
C HIS A 277 -13.96 -18.30 0.69
N GLY A 278 -15.26 -18.46 0.57
CA GLY A 278 -15.84 -19.34 -0.45
C GLY A 278 -17.36 -19.26 -0.48
N SER A 279 -17.98 -20.32 -0.99
CA SER A 279 -19.42 -20.56 -0.82
C SER A 279 -19.72 -21.19 0.54
N GLU A 280 -20.98 -21.15 0.98
CA GLU A 280 -21.39 -21.83 2.21
C GLU A 280 -21.06 -23.32 2.21
N SER A 281 -21.24 -24.00 1.06
CA SER A 281 -20.94 -25.42 0.92
C SER A 281 -19.44 -25.71 1.02
N SER A 282 -18.61 -24.94 0.29
CA SER A 282 -17.15 -25.14 0.33
C SER A 282 -16.55 -24.85 1.70
N ASN A 283 -17.06 -23.85 2.42
CA ASN A 283 -16.57 -23.54 3.76
C ASN A 283 -16.93 -24.64 4.78
N LYS A 284 -18.09 -25.30 4.63
CA LYS A 284 -18.46 -26.46 5.47
C LYS A 284 -17.58 -27.68 5.24
N GLU A 285 -17.04 -27.85 4.03
CA GLU A 285 -16.13 -28.96 3.71
C GLU A 285 -14.69 -28.69 4.19
N ASN A 286 -14.29 -27.41 4.33
CA ASN A 286 -12.93 -27.00 4.70
C ASN A 286 -12.72 -26.83 6.22
N ILE A 287 -13.78 -26.90 7.04
CA ILE A 287 -13.76 -26.78 8.50
C ILE A 287 -13.99 -28.13 9.15
#